data_2336d07dc3e40f4b7ae2c3a81902f33c
#
_entry.id   2336d07dc3e40f4b7ae2c3a81902f33c
#
_cell.length_a   1.000
_cell.length_b   1.000
_cell.length_c   1.000
_cell.angle_alpha   90.00
_cell.angle_beta   90.00
_cell.angle_gamma   90.00
#
_symmetry.space_group_name_H-M   'P 1'
#
loop_
_entity.id
_entity.type
_entity.pdbx_description
1 polymer ?
#
loop_
_entity_poly.entity_id
_entity_poly.type
_entity_poly.pdbx_seq_one_letter_code
_entity_poly.pdbx_strand_id
1 'polypeptide(L)'
;MTDLTPRRPHVRLTRLALQDFRNYATLQLRLDGRHVCLYGANGSGKTNLMEAVSMLSPGRGLRGAEFTDLIRRDADGQLARSWAISSDVRDGDIDRKLALSLEMDEQGRSKRTARLDGVNTTQNDLGELMRIIWLTPSMDRVFAGPAGDRRRFLDRQVLAHFPSHASAGAAYEKAMRQRNVLLERGRADPVWLDALELGMASAGAAMAIHRID
;
A
#
# COMPACT_ATOMS: atom_id res chain seq x y z
N MET A 1 -36.41 17.49 7.26
CA MET A 1 -35.29 17.14 6.36
C MET A 1 -34.48 16.07 7.07
N THR A 2 -34.75 14.83 6.77
CA THR A 2 -34.04 13.68 7.34
C THR A 2 -32.69 13.61 6.66
N ASP A 3 -31.61 13.75 7.42
CA ASP A 3 -30.24 13.58 6.94
C ASP A 3 -30.05 12.14 6.46
N LEU A 4 -30.12 11.94 5.13
CA LEU A 4 -29.95 10.66 4.44
C LEU A 4 -28.48 10.36 4.14
N THR A 5 -27.55 11.09 4.75
CA THR A 5 -26.12 10.73 4.62
C THR A 5 -25.90 9.40 5.34
N PRO A 6 -25.56 8.30 4.64
CA PRO A 6 -25.24 7.05 5.30
C PRO A 6 -24.01 7.33 6.18
N ARG A 7 -24.18 7.30 7.50
CA ARG A 7 -23.06 7.30 8.45
C ARG A 7 -22.22 6.07 8.11
N ARG A 8 -21.14 6.28 7.39
CA ARG A 8 -20.16 5.21 7.16
C ARG A 8 -19.66 4.78 8.53
N PRO A 9 -19.65 3.47 8.84
CA PRO A 9 -19.10 2.99 10.08
C PRO A 9 -17.67 3.53 10.22
N HIS A 10 -17.35 4.11 11.37
CA HIS A 10 -16.02 4.64 11.64
C HIS A 10 -15.09 3.47 11.93
N VAL A 11 -14.32 3.06 10.94
CA VAL A 11 -13.25 2.07 11.10
C VAL A 11 -12.18 2.64 12.02
N ARG A 12 -11.82 1.93 13.08
CA ARG A 12 -10.84 2.36 14.08
C ARG A 12 -9.78 1.30 14.27
N LEU A 13 -8.52 1.70 14.22
CA LEU A 13 -7.40 0.84 14.60
C LEU A 13 -7.37 0.75 16.14
N THR A 14 -7.53 -0.46 16.70
CA THR A 14 -7.54 -0.70 18.15
C THR A 14 -6.26 -1.36 18.66
N ARG A 15 -5.51 -2.02 17.75
CA ARG A 15 -4.20 -2.59 18.05
C ARG A 15 -3.32 -2.55 16.82
N LEU A 16 -2.04 -2.30 17.02
CA LEU A 16 -0.99 -2.48 16.01
C LEU A 16 0.16 -3.27 16.63
N ALA A 17 0.60 -4.31 15.97
CA ALA A 17 1.78 -5.08 16.33
C ALA A 17 2.71 -5.22 15.13
N LEU A 18 4.00 -5.06 15.38
CA LEU A 18 5.08 -5.19 14.41
C LEU A 18 6.06 -6.25 14.87
N GLN A 19 6.57 -7.00 13.93
CA GLN A 19 7.65 -7.97 14.12
C GLN A 19 8.70 -7.77 13.04
N ASP A 20 9.95 -7.57 13.42
CA ASP A 20 11.10 -7.39 12.53
C ASP A 20 10.88 -6.41 11.36
N PHE A 21 10.19 -5.32 11.64
CA PHE A 21 9.81 -4.30 10.67
C PHE A 21 10.67 -3.04 10.84
N ARG A 22 11.48 -2.70 9.84
CA ARG A 22 12.37 -1.52 9.86
C ARG A 22 13.30 -1.54 11.09
N ASN A 23 13.14 -0.64 12.03
CA ASN A 23 13.90 -0.56 13.28
C ASN A 23 13.23 -1.29 14.45
N TYR A 24 12.04 -1.82 14.27
CA TYR A 24 11.30 -2.52 15.32
C TYR A 24 11.58 -4.02 15.29
N ALA A 25 12.23 -4.56 16.32
CA ALA A 25 12.28 -5.99 16.54
C ALA A 25 10.89 -6.52 16.91
N THR A 26 10.27 -5.88 17.87
CA THR A 26 8.88 -6.13 18.28
C THR A 26 8.27 -4.83 18.77
N LEU A 27 7.02 -4.59 18.39
CA LEU A 27 6.22 -3.49 18.91
C LEU A 27 4.80 -3.96 19.12
N GLN A 28 4.18 -3.54 20.21
CA GLN A 28 2.73 -3.67 20.41
C GLN A 28 2.17 -2.35 20.93
N LEU A 29 1.20 -1.81 20.21
CA LEU A 29 0.44 -0.63 20.59
C LEU A 29 -1.02 -1.01 20.75
N ARG A 30 -1.64 -0.61 21.86
CA ARG A 30 -3.08 -0.60 22.04
C ARG A 30 -3.58 0.82 21.85
N LEU A 31 -4.65 0.95 21.08
CA LEU A 31 -5.22 2.22 20.68
C LEU A 31 -6.70 2.23 21.08
N ASP A 32 -7.19 3.36 21.50
CA ASP A 32 -8.58 3.52 21.97
C ASP A 32 -9.50 4.17 20.92
N GLY A 33 -9.01 4.28 19.68
CA GLY A 33 -9.74 4.87 18.57
C GLY A 33 -9.73 6.40 18.55
N ARG A 34 -9.00 7.06 19.46
CA ARG A 34 -8.76 8.51 19.43
C ARG A 34 -7.61 8.86 18.51
N HIS A 35 -7.42 10.16 18.26
CA HIS A 35 -6.26 10.67 17.54
C HIS A 35 -4.97 10.33 18.27
N VAL A 36 -3.95 9.90 17.52
CA VAL A 36 -2.63 9.53 18.04
C VAL A 36 -1.59 10.54 17.57
N CYS A 37 -0.89 11.13 18.52
CA CYS A 37 0.25 12.00 18.25
C CYS A 37 1.54 11.28 18.60
N LEU A 38 2.43 11.09 17.61
CA LEU A 38 3.74 10.47 17.80
C LEU A 38 4.80 11.56 17.98
N TYR A 39 5.47 11.56 19.13
CA TYR A 39 6.57 12.48 19.42
C TYR A 39 7.82 11.73 19.87
N GLY A 40 8.97 12.37 19.79
CA GLY A 40 10.26 11.79 20.17
C GLY A 40 11.40 12.26 19.26
N ALA A 41 12.62 11.83 19.55
CA ALA A 41 13.84 12.19 18.84
C ALA A 41 13.78 11.76 17.34
N ASN A 42 14.57 12.43 16.50
CA ASN A 42 14.74 12.00 15.11
C ASN A 42 15.39 10.60 15.08
N GLY A 43 14.93 9.76 14.16
CA GLY A 43 15.40 8.37 14.07
C GLY A 43 14.69 7.39 15.02
N SER A 44 13.83 7.83 15.95
CA SER A 44 13.15 6.93 16.92
C SER A 44 12.13 5.96 16.29
N GLY A 45 11.87 6.05 14.99
CA GLY A 45 10.97 5.12 14.28
C GLY A 45 9.57 5.67 14.03
N LYS A 46 9.21 6.89 14.41
CA LYS A 46 7.86 7.46 14.19
C LYS A 46 7.35 7.28 12.77
N THR A 47 8.18 7.61 11.79
CA THR A 47 7.82 7.45 10.37
C THR A 47 7.72 5.97 9.98
N ASN A 48 8.51 5.08 10.56
CA ASN A 48 8.42 3.64 10.33
C ASN A 48 7.10 3.07 10.85
N LEU A 49 6.61 3.62 11.96
CA LEU A 49 5.29 3.24 12.49
C LEU A 49 4.15 3.68 11.55
N MET A 50 4.21 4.93 11.06
CA MET A 50 3.24 5.41 10.06
C MET A 50 3.34 4.62 8.75
N GLU A 51 4.56 4.24 8.33
CA GLU A 51 4.77 3.37 7.17
C GLU A 51 4.11 2.01 7.37
N ALA A 52 4.24 1.39 8.55
CA ALA A 52 3.59 0.12 8.86
C ALA A 52 2.06 0.21 8.73
N VAL A 53 1.45 1.27 9.26
CA VAL A 53 0.00 1.50 9.10
C VAL A 53 -0.35 1.63 7.61
N SER A 54 0.41 2.42 6.85
CA SER A 54 0.16 2.64 5.43
C SER A 54 0.28 1.37 4.56
N MET A 55 1.01 0.35 5.03
CA MET A 55 1.12 -0.95 4.36
C MET A 55 -0.16 -1.79 4.41
N LEU A 56 -1.10 -1.46 5.30
CA LEU A 56 -2.41 -2.12 5.35
C LEU A 56 -3.35 -1.67 4.22
N SER A 57 -2.98 -0.65 3.45
CA SER A 57 -3.66 -0.25 2.21
C SER A 57 -2.98 -0.87 0.97
N PRO A 58 -3.65 -0.92 -0.19
CA PRO A 58 -3.04 -1.37 -1.43
C PRO A 58 -1.79 -0.56 -1.81
N GLY A 59 -0.82 -1.21 -2.47
CA GLY A 59 0.40 -0.56 -2.93
C GLY A 59 1.60 -0.77 -2.02
N ARG A 60 2.57 0.15 -2.09
CA ARG A 60 3.87 0.06 -1.39
C ARG A 60 3.97 0.99 -0.16
N GLY A 61 2.84 1.43 0.37
CA GLY A 61 2.78 2.27 1.56
C GLY A 61 3.38 3.67 1.40
N LEU A 62 3.68 4.28 2.54
CA LEU A 62 4.05 5.69 2.68
C LEU A 62 5.27 6.12 1.84
N ARG A 63 6.31 5.30 1.81
CA ARG A 63 7.59 5.60 1.14
C ARG A 63 7.75 4.93 -0.20
N GLY A 64 6.84 4.02 -0.61
CA GLY A 64 6.94 3.26 -1.85
C GLY A 64 8.13 2.29 -1.87
N ALA A 65 8.61 1.85 -0.72
CA ALA A 65 9.76 0.97 -0.58
C ALA A 65 9.48 -0.43 -1.15
N GLU A 66 10.52 -1.13 -1.56
CA GLU A 66 10.41 -2.56 -1.84
C GLU A 66 10.10 -3.32 -0.54
N PHE A 67 9.31 -4.37 -0.64
CA PHE A 67 8.87 -5.11 0.56
C PHE A 67 10.03 -5.76 1.32
N THR A 68 11.11 -6.12 0.63
CA THR A 68 12.34 -6.63 1.23
C THR A 68 13.11 -5.57 2.02
N ASP A 69 12.99 -4.29 1.65
CA ASP A 69 13.64 -3.18 2.37
C ASP A 69 12.98 -2.88 3.71
N LEU A 70 11.80 -3.44 3.95
CA LEU A 70 11.08 -3.31 5.23
C LEU A 70 11.59 -4.28 6.30
N ILE A 71 12.38 -5.29 5.90
CA ILE A 71 12.98 -6.27 6.81
C ILE A 71 13.95 -5.55 7.75
N ARG A 72 13.85 -5.84 9.04
CA ARG A 72 14.73 -5.27 10.05
C ARG A 72 16.18 -5.75 9.85
N ARG A 73 17.11 -4.80 10.00
CA ARG A 73 18.53 -5.10 10.25
C ARG A 73 18.81 -4.92 11.73
N ASP A 74 19.49 -5.87 12.34
CA ASP A 74 19.93 -5.72 13.72
C ASP A 74 21.16 -4.79 13.83
N ALA A 75 21.67 -4.64 15.05
CA ALA A 75 22.84 -3.79 15.33
C ALA A 75 24.12 -4.28 14.62
N ASP A 76 24.22 -5.58 14.34
CA ASP A 76 25.36 -6.23 13.67
C ASP A 76 25.18 -6.24 12.14
N GLY A 77 24.09 -5.62 11.64
CA GLY A 77 23.78 -5.53 10.22
C GLY A 77 23.13 -6.78 9.63
N GLN A 78 22.84 -7.81 10.46
CA GLN A 78 22.17 -9.02 9.98
C GLN A 78 20.69 -8.71 9.65
N LEU A 79 20.25 -9.22 8.51
CA LEU A 79 18.84 -9.16 8.11
C LEU A 79 18.03 -10.24 8.82
N ALA A 80 16.89 -9.86 9.37
CA ALA A 80 15.86 -10.82 9.72
C ALA A 80 15.36 -11.55 8.46
N ARG A 81 14.72 -12.71 8.63
CA ARG A 81 14.19 -13.48 7.49
C ARG A 81 12.78 -13.09 7.09
N SER A 82 12.12 -12.29 7.89
CA SER A 82 10.73 -11.90 7.68
C SER A 82 10.43 -10.59 8.35
N TRP A 83 9.27 -10.02 8.01
CA TRP A 83 8.59 -9.03 8.82
C TRP A 83 7.09 -9.31 8.85
N ALA A 84 6.44 -8.85 9.90
CA ALA A 84 4.99 -8.92 9.99
C ALA A 84 4.39 -7.65 10.60
N ILE A 85 3.22 -7.28 10.10
CA ILE A 85 2.32 -6.27 10.62
C ILE A 85 1.02 -6.97 10.95
N SER A 86 0.53 -6.82 12.18
CA SER A 86 -0.78 -7.32 12.60
C SER A 86 -1.56 -6.19 13.25
N SER A 87 -2.82 -6.08 12.93
CA SER A 87 -3.69 -5.04 13.46
C SER A 87 -5.07 -5.58 13.78
N ASP A 88 -5.64 -5.08 14.87
CA ASP A 88 -7.05 -5.26 15.18
C ASP A 88 -7.76 -3.94 14.83
N VAL A 89 -8.86 -4.08 14.12
CA VAL A 89 -9.65 -2.97 13.59
C VAL A 89 -11.09 -3.17 14.00
N ARG A 90 -11.72 -2.13 14.52
CA ARG A 90 -13.16 -2.12 14.80
C ARG A 90 -13.89 -1.41 13.68
N ASP A 91 -14.82 -2.11 13.04
CA ASP A 91 -15.72 -1.61 12.01
C ASP A 91 -17.17 -1.64 12.56
N GLY A 92 -17.63 -0.50 13.04
CA GLY A 92 -18.86 -0.44 13.84
C GLY A 92 -18.70 -1.27 15.12
N ASP A 93 -19.49 -2.34 15.23
CA ASP A 93 -19.47 -3.28 16.38
C ASP A 93 -18.69 -4.57 16.08
N ILE A 94 -18.07 -4.69 14.90
CA ILE A 94 -17.35 -5.88 14.47
C ILE A 94 -15.85 -5.67 14.65
N ASP A 95 -15.19 -6.56 15.39
CA ASP A 95 -13.74 -6.60 15.47
C ASP A 95 -13.19 -7.49 14.34
N ARG A 96 -12.23 -6.95 13.58
CA ARG A 96 -11.57 -7.61 12.46
C ARG A 96 -10.06 -7.66 12.69
N LYS A 97 -9.41 -8.72 12.25
CA LYS A 97 -7.95 -8.88 12.35
C LYS A 97 -7.33 -8.85 10.97
N LEU A 98 -6.44 -7.89 10.77
CA LEU A 98 -5.68 -7.75 9.53
C LEU A 98 -4.23 -8.14 9.80
N ALA A 99 -3.62 -8.86 8.87
CA ALA A 99 -2.19 -9.13 8.92
C ALA A 99 -1.57 -9.05 7.52
N LEU A 100 -0.35 -8.54 7.48
CA LEU A 100 0.49 -8.52 6.30
C LEU A 100 1.88 -8.98 6.71
N SER A 101 2.46 -9.91 5.98
CA SER A 101 3.81 -10.42 6.25
C SER A 101 4.58 -10.66 4.97
N LEU A 102 5.89 -10.68 5.10
CA LEU A 102 6.81 -11.15 4.07
C LEU A 102 7.80 -12.11 4.72
N GLU A 103 8.03 -13.23 4.07
CA GLU A 103 9.02 -14.22 4.46
C GLU A 103 10.01 -14.41 3.30
N MET A 104 11.29 -14.58 3.64
CA MET A 104 12.34 -14.94 2.67
C MET A 104 12.74 -16.39 2.88
N ASP A 105 12.79 -17.15 1.79
CA ASP A 105 13.34 -18.51 1.82
C ASP A 105 14.88 -18.49 1.77
N GLU A 106 15.50 -19.67 1.90
CA GLU A 106 16.95 -19.83 1.89
C GLU A 106 17.58 -19.46 0.54
N GLN A 107 16.80 -19.45 -0.52
CA GLN A 107 17.21 -19.05 -1.87
C GLN A 107 17.03 -17.56 -2.13
N GLY A 108 16.63 -16.77 -1.12
CA GLY A 108 16.40 -15.32 -1.24
C GLY A 108 15.10 -14.93 -1.95
N ARG A 109 14.20 -15.88 -2.23
CA ARG A 109 12.89 -15.59 -2.80
C ARG A 109 11.96 -15.12 -1.69
N SER A 110 11.21 -14.06 -1.94
CA SER A 110 10.27 -13.51 -0.99
C SER A 110 8.84 -13.95 -1.27
N LYS A 111 8.10 -14.29 -0.21
CA LYS A 111 6.68 -14.59 -0.26
C LYS A 111 5.93 -13.62 0.65
N ARG A 112 5.01 -12.85 0.06
CA ARG A 112 4.12 -11.96 0.79
C ARG A 112 2.79 -12.65 1.05
N THR A 113 2.26 -12.48 2.26
CA THR A 113 0.96 -13.02 2.66
C THR A 113 0.12 -11.92 3.31
N ALA A 114 -1.12 -11.78 2.88
CA ALA A 114 -2.13 -10.95 3.54
C ALA A 114 -3.22 -11.85 4.13
N ARG A 115 -3.73 -11.51 5.31
CA ARG A 115 -4.79 -12.25 5.99
C ARG A 115 -5.83 -11.29 6.56
N LEU A 116 -7.07 -11.71 6.45
CA LEU A 116 -8.23 -11.10 7.10
C LEU A 116 -8.90 -12.16 7.97
N ASP A 117 -8.98 -11.91 9.28
CA ASP A 117 -9.53 -12.84 10.28
C ASP A 117 -8.90 -14.26 10.22
N GLY A 118 -7.59 -14.32 9.93
CA GLY A 118 -6.83 -15.55 9.80
C GLY A 118 -6.91 -16.24 8.43
N VAL A 119 -7.82 -15.80 7.55
CA VAL A 119 -7.97 -16.34 6.18
C VAL A 119 -7.05 -15.59 5.22
N ASN A 120 -6.38 -16.32 4.33
CA ASN A 120 -5.56 -15.69 3.29
C ASN A 120 -6.43 -14.84 2.36
N THR A 121 -5.96 -13.66 2.06
CA THR A 121 -6.66 -12.67 1.24
C THR A 121 -5.65 -11.87 0.42
N THR A 122 -6.09 -10.82 -0.26
CA THR A 122 -5.22 -9.88 -0.97
C THR A 122 -5.06 -8.57 -0.19
N GLN A 123 -4.01 -7.82 -0.50
CA GLN A 123 -3.85 -6.47 0.07
C GLN A 123 -4.96 -5.53 -0.40
N ASN A 124 -5.55 -5.78 -1.57
CA ASN A 124 -6.70 -5.02 -2.04
C ASN A 124 -7.92 -5.23 -1.15
N ASP A 125 -8.18 -6.49 -0.72
CA ASP A 125 -9.30 -6.79 0.18
C ASP A 125 -9.12 -6.14 1.56
N LEU A 126 -7.86 -6.02 2.05
CA LEU A 126 -7.59 -5.23 3.26
C LEU A 126 -7.94 -3.75 3.05
N GLY A 127 -7.67 -3.22 1.85
CA GLY A 127 -8.00 -1.84 1.47
C GLY A 127 -9.50 -1.56 1.38
N GLU A 128 -10.32 -2.56 1.06
CA GLU A 128 -11.79 -2.43 1.10
C GLU A 128 -12.30 -2.19 2.53
N LEU A 129 -11.70 -2.86 3.51
CA LEU A 129 -12.07 -2.69 4.91
C LEU A 129 -11.51 -1.38 5.50
N MET A 130 -10.23 -1.08 5.25
CA MET A 130 -9.56 0.06 5.86
C MET A 130 -8.94 0.98 4.81
N ARG A 131 -9.60 2.10 4.55
CA ARG A 131 -9.13 3.12 3.62
C ARG A 131 -8.15 4.04 4.32
N ILE A 132 -6.90 4.05 3.87
CA ILE A 132 -5.82 4.81 4.49
C ILE A 132 -5.31 5.88 3.53
N ILE A 133 -5.31 7.12 4.00
CA ILE A 133 -4.73 8.26 3.31
C ILE A 133 -3.63 8.85 4.19
N TRP A 134 -2.58 9.35 3.60
CA TRP A 134 -1.51 10.03 4.32
C TRP A 134 -1.04 11.28 3.58
N LEU A 135 -0.52 12.20 4.35
CA LEU A 135 0.16 13.39 3.85
C LEU A 135 1.61 13.39 4.34
N THR A 136 2.52 13.78 3.47
CA THR A 136 3.93 13.98 3.79
C THR A 136 4.33 15.41 3.48
N PRO A 137 5.38 15.96 4.13
CA PRO A 137 5.85 17.32 3.84
C PRO A 137 6.18 17.56 2.36
N SER A 138 6.62 16.52 1.64
CA SER A 138 6.89 16.61 0.19
C SER A 138 5.62 16.85 -0.65
N MET A 139 4.44 16.58 -0.11
CA MET A 139 3.16 16.77 -0.81
C MET A 139 2.65 18.23 -0.72
N ASP A 140 3.19 19.06 0.17
CA ASP A 140 2.80 20.48 0.26
C ASP A 140 3.00 21.23 -1.06
N ARG A 141 3.98 20.78 -1.85
CA ARG A 141 4.30 21.39 -3.16
C ARG A 141 3.86 20.55 -4.35
N VAL A 142 2.93 19.62 -4.18
CA VAL A 142 2.52 18.70 -5.25
C VAL A 142 2.02 19.43 -6.50
N PHE A 143 1.33 20.56 -6.34
CA PHE A 143 0.83 21.37 -7.45
C PHE A 143 1.91 22.21 -8.13
N ALA A 144 2.99 22.55 -7.44
CA ALA A 144 4.15 23.24 -7.99
C ALA A 144 5.21 22.27 -8.56
N GLY A 145 5.08 20.98 -8.27
CA GLY A 145 6.01 19.92 -8.66
C GLY A 145 5.72 19.34 -10.05
N PRO A 146 6.49 18.30 -10.43
CA PRO A 146 6.31 17.59 -11.70
C PRO A 146 4.92 16.97 -11.85
N ALA A 147 4.45 16.83 -13.09
CA ALA A 147 3.15 16.23 -13.39
C ALA A 147 3.00 14.79 -12.88
N GLY A 148 4.12 14.05 -12.78
CA GLY A 148 4.15 12.71 -12.20
C GLY A 148 3.77 12.67 -10.73
N ASP A 149 4.17 13.67 -9.94
CA ASP A 149 3.85 13.76 -8.50
C ASP A 149 2.37 14.07 -8.30
N ARG A 150 1.81 14.97 -9.12
CA ARG A 150 0.37 15.25 -9.11
C ARG A 150 -0.47 14.02 -9.43
N ARG A 151 -0.05 13.25 -10.46
CA ARG A 151 -0.74 11.99 -10.80
C ARG A 151 -0.66 10.98 -9.67
N ARG A 152 0.52 10.75 -9.09
CA ARG A 152 0.67 9.84 -7.93
C ARG A 152 -0.15 10.27 -6.73
N PHE A 153 -0.25 11.58 -6.49
CA PHE A 153 -1.11 12.09 -5.43
C PHE A 153 -2.59 11.80 -5.70
N LEU A 154 -3.08 12.09 -6.91
CA LEU A 154 -4.46 11.79 -7.32
C LEU A 154 -4.73 10.28 -7.24
N ASP A 155 -3.88 9.45 -7.84
CA ASP A 155 -4.08 7.99 -7.84
C ASP A 155 -4.16 7.40 -6.43
N ARG A 156 -3.47 8.01 -5.48
CA ARG A 156 -3.58 7.62 -4.06
C ARG A 156 -4.93 7.97 -3.45
N GLN A 157 -5.50 9.13 -3.79
CA GLN A 157 -6.84 9.48 -3.34
C GLN A 157 -7.87 8.51 -3.94
N VAL A 158 -7.75 8.26 -5.23
CA VAL A 158 -8.60 7.28 -5.95
C VAL A 158 -8.47 5.89 -5.33
N LEU A 159 -7.26 5.45 -5.00
CA LEU A 159 -6.99 4.16 -4.39
C LEU A 159 -7.69 3.97 -3.04
N ALA A 160 -7.87 5.04 -2.27
CA ALA A 160 -8.61 4.99 -1.01
C ALA A 160 -10.12 4.76 -1.22
N HIS A 161 -10.65 5.05 -2.41
CA HIS A 161 -12.05 4.82 -2.78
C HIS A 161 -12.23 3.53 -3.58
N PHE A 162 -11.28 3.23 -4.45
CA PHE A 162 -11.29 2.11 -5.38
C PHE A 162 -9.98 1.29 -5.24
N PRO A 163 -9.89 0.33 -4.31
CA PRO A 163 -8.69 -0.49 -4.12
C PRO A 163 -8.23 -1.22 -5.38
N SER A 164 -9.17 -1.56 -6.29
CA SER A 164 -8.88 -2.13 -7.61
C SER A 164 -8.07 -1.22 -8.53
N HIS A 165 -8.01 0.09 -8.25
CA HIS A 165 -7.17 1.04 -8.99
C HIS A 165 -5.69 0.65 -8.96
N ALA A 166 -5.21 0.04 -7.86
CA ALA A 166 -3.83 -0.45 -7.76
C ALA A 166 -3.51 -1.52 -8.81
N SER A 167 -4.42 -2.48 -9.01
CA SER A 167 -4.22 -3.55 -9.98
C SER A 167 -4.27 -3.02 -11.42
N ALA A 168 -5.19 -2.10 -11.73
CA ALA A 168 -5.27 -1.44 -13.03
C ALA A 168 -3.99 -0.64 -13.32
N GLY A 169 -3.50 0.15 -12.35
CA GLY A 169 -2.24 0.89 -12.48
C GLY A 169 -1.03 -0.02 -12.70
N ALA A 170 -0.92 -1.10 -11.94
CA ALA A 170 0.17 -2.07 -12.08
C ALA A 170 0.13 -2.78 -13.45
N ALA A 171 -1.07 -3.13 -13.96
CA ALA A 171 -1.25 -3.73 -15.29
C ALA A 171 -0.82 -2.76 -16.40
N TYR A 172 -1.26 -1.51 -16.31
CA TYR A 172 -0.88 -0.46 -17.25
C TYR A 172 0.64 -0.26 -17.29
N GLU A 173 1.27 -0.07 -16.13
CA GLU A 173 2.72 0.13 -16.05
C GLU A 173 3.53 -1.08 -16.53
N LYS A 174 3.06 -2.30 -16.27
CA LYS A 174 3.70 -3.53 -16.77
C LYS A 174 3.67 -3.58 -18.29
N ALA A 175 2.50 -3.37 -18.89
CA ALA A 175 2.34 -3.38 -20.35
C ALA A 175 3.17 -2.25 -21.00
N MET A 176 3.15 -1.06 -20.42
CA MET A 176 3.95 0.09 -20.89
C MET A 176 5.45 -0.22 -20.87
N ARG A 177 5.98 -0.80 -19.77
CA ARG A 177 7.41 -1.19 -19.71
C ARG A 177 7.75 -2.24 -20.75
N GLN A 178 6.93 -3.25 -20.94
CA GLN A 178 7.14 -4.29 -21.94
C GLN A 178 7.12 -3.70 -23.36
N ARG A 179 6.16 -2.81 -23.65
CA ARG A 179 6.08 -2.09 -24.93
C ARG A 179 7.35 -1.28 -25.20
N ASN A 180 7.82 -0.50 -24.22
CA ASN A 180 9.03 0.30 -24.38
C ASN A 180 10.27 -0.56 -24.67
N VAL A 181 10.45 -1.69 -23.97
CA VAL A 181 11.54 -2.64 -24.22
C VAL A 181 11.48 -3.20 -25.65
N LEU A 182 10.28 -3.51 -26.17
CA LEU A 182 10.14 -3.99 -27.55
C LEU A 182 10.51 -2.91 -28.57
N LEU A 183 10.09 -1.68 -28.36
CA LEU A 183 10.40 -0.55 -29.24
C LEU A 183 11.91 -0.23 -29.26
N GLU A 184 12.57 -0.27 -28.09
CA GLU A 184 14.01 -0.03 -27.97
C GLU A 184 14.85 -1.06 -28.73
N ARG A 185 14.36 -2.30 -28.85
CA ARG A 185 15.04 -3.38 -29.60
C ARG A 185 14.96 -3.21 -31.13
N GLY A 186 14.21 -2.26 -31.66
CA GLY A 186 14.12 -1.92 -33.07
C GLY A 186 13.49 -2.97 -34.01
N ARG A 187 13.02 -4.09 -33.48
CA ARG A 187 12.35 -5.20 -34.22
C ARG A 187 11.16 -5.68 -33.42
N ALA A 188 10.20 -4.79 -33.17
CA ALA A 188 8.99 -5.15 -32.47
C ALA A 188 8.05 -5.94 -33.41
N ASP A 189 7.61 -7.12 -32.97
CA ASP A 189 6.53 -7.84 -33.62
C ASP A 189 5.23 -7.04 -33.48
N PRO A 190 4.58 -6.63 -34.60
CA PRO A 190 3.35 -5.83 -34.55
C PRO A 190 2.24 -6.50 -33.74
N VAL A 191 2.08 -7.82 -33.84
CA VAL A 191 1.04 -8.55 -33.11
C VAL A 191 1.25 -8.44 -31.60
N TRP A 192 2.50 -8.48 -31.16
CA TRP A 192 2.82 -8.33 -29.74
C TRP A 192 2.67 -6.90 -29.24
N LEU A 193 2.99 -5.91 -30.07
CA LEU A 193 2.72 -4.51 -29.76
C LEU A 193 1.24 -4.24 -29.63
N ASP A 194 0.42 -4.73 -30.56
CA ASP A 194 -1.04 -4.58 -30.52
C ASP A 194 -1.64 -5.19 -29.24
N ALA A 195 -1.19 -6.37 -28.84
CA ALA A 195 -1.63 -7.01 -27.60
C ALA A 195 -1.29 -6.19 -26.34
N LEU A 196 -0.07 -5.60 -26.29
CA LEU A 196 0.34 -4.75 -25.18
C LEU A 196 -0.42 -3.42 -25.17
N GLU A 197 -0.66 -2.82 -26.32
CA GLU A 197 -1.41 -1.56 -26.46
C GLU A 197 -2.89 -1.75 -26.10
N LEU A 198 -3.49 -2.89 -26.48
CA LEU A 198 -4.84 -3.26 -26.03
C LEU A 198 -4.91 -3.41 -24.51
N GLY A 199 -3.91 -4.07 -23.90
CA GLY A 199 -3.79 -4.19 -22.45
C GLY A 199 -3.66 -2.83 -21.76
N MET A 200 -2.86 -1.93 -22.34
CA MET A 200 -2.72 -0.55 -21.84
C MET A 200 -4.03 0.23 -21.98
N ALA A 201 -4.74 0.09 -23.10
CA ALA A 201 -6.01 0.78 -23.33
C ALA A 201 -7.08 0.32 -22.31
N SER A 202 -7.19 -0.99 -22.09
CA SER A 202 -8.13 -1.56 -21.12
C SER A 202 -7.83 -1.10 -19.69
N ALA A 203 -6.57 -1.22 -19.25
CA ALA A 203 -6.17 -0.80 -17.92
C ALA A 203 -6.30 0.73 -17.74
N GLY A 204 -5.94 1.50 -18.76
CA GLY A 204 -6.09 2.97 -18.78
C GLY A 204 -7.54 3.42 -18.69
N ALA A 205 -8.45 2.74 -19.38
CA ALA A 205 -9.90 3.01 -19.30
C ALA A 205 -10.43 2.75 -17.88
N ALA A 206 -10.04 1.63 -17.26
CA ALA A 206 -10.40 1.33 -15.87
C ALA A 206 -9.90 2.41 -14.90
N MET A 207 -8.63 2.85 -15.06
CA MET A 207 -8.08 3.94 -14.25
C MET A 207 -8.82 5.26 -14.46
N ALA A 208 -9.23 5.57 -15.69
CA ALA A 208 -9.98 6.79 -16.00
C ALA A 208 -11.37 6.78 -15.34
N ILE A 209 -12.08 5.66 -15.39
CA ILE A 209 -13.37 5.49 -14.73
C ILE A 209 -13.23 5.74 -13.23
N HIS A 210 -12.26 5.08 -12.55
CA HIS A 210 -12.04 5.27 -11.13
C HIS A 210 -11.67 6.71 -10.72
N ARG A 211 -11.23 7.56 -11.65
CA ARG A 211 -10.89 8.98 -11.39
C ARG A 211 -12.06 9.94 -11.59
N ILE A 212 -13.11 9.50 -12.27
CA ILE A 212 -14.30 10.29 -12.57
C ILE A 212 -15.38 10.10 -11.50
N ASP A 213 -15.50 8.88 -10.99
CA ASP A 213 -16.44 8.51 -9.93
C ASP A 213 -15.91 8.94 -8.53
#